data_dadd793bebddca9e69f5b01597fe2723
#
_entry.id   dadd793bebddca9e69f5b01597fe2723
#
_cell.length_a   1.000
_cell.length_b   1.000
_cell.length_c   1.000
_cell.angle_alpha   90.00
_cell.angle_beta   90.00
_cell.angle_gamma   90.00
#
_symmetry.space_group_name_H-M   'P 1'
#
loop_
_entity.id
_entity.type
_entity.pdbx_description
1 polymer ?
#
loop_
_entity_poly.entity_id
_entity_poly.type
_entity_poly.pdbx_seq_one_letter_code
_entity_poly.pdbx_strand_id
1 'polypeptide(L)'
;MMKKILVLFAFVLGFGIAANAQTKPAEFKFEAETHDFGKIVMGKPVTYDFKYTNVGEEPLIISKAEGSCGCTVPKYTNTPLKKGETGVISVTFNAAAGPSAFSKTVTITSNAKTPVKVLYIKGETVAASSK
;
A
#
# COMPACT_ATOMS: atom_id res chain seq x y z
N MET A 1 -18.53 -36.79 58.86
CA MET A 1 -18.38 -36.48 58.38
C MET A 1 -17.85 -36.05 57.58
N MET A 2 -17.72 -35.79 57.13
CA MET A 2 -17.32 -35.28 56.27
C MET A 2 -17.23 -34.92 55.34
N LYS A 3 -17.24 -34.61 54.96
CA LYS A 3 -17.19 -34.21 54.08
C LYS A 3 -16.94 -33.43 53.47
N LYS A 4 -16.95 -33.11 53.12
CA LYS A 4 -16.74 -32.37 52.51
C LYS A 4 -16.12 -31.83 51.72
N ILE A 5 -16.00 -31.66 51.38
CA ILE A 5 -15.34 -31.22 50.71
C ILE A 5 -15.05 -30.91 49.71
N LEU A 6 -15.20 -30.79 49.35
CA LEU A 6 -14.89 -30.54 48.30
C LEU A 6 -14.89 -29.74 47.55
N VAL A 7 -15.02 -29.52 47.29
CA VAL A 7 -15.11 -28.82 46.60
C VAL A 7 -14.51 -28.07 46.08
N LEU A 8 -14.27 -27.86 46.00
CA LEU A 8 -13.71 -27.19 45.43
C LEU A 8 -13.20 -26.98 44.44
N PHE A 9 -13.22 -26.95 44.05
CA PHE A 9 -12.63 -26.78 43.06
C PHE A 9 -12.82 -26.32 42.09
N ALA A 10 -13.08 -26.23 41.83
CA ALA A 10 -13.39 -25.95 40.93
C ALA A 10 -13.07 -24.91 40.45
N PHE A 11 -12.99 -24.52 40.24
CA PHE A 11 -12.80 -23.54 39.76
C PHE A 11 -11.93 -23.16 38.95
N VAL A 12 -11.64 -23.16 38.71
CA VAL A 12 -10.85 -22.86 38.12
C VAL A 12 -10.67 -22.53 37.09
N LEU A 13 -11.00 -22.39 36.68
CA LEU A 13 -10.91 -22.15 35.66
C LEU A 13 -10.83 -21.24 34.99
N GLY A 14 -10.87 -21.01 34.64
CA GLY A 14 -11.01 -20.17 33.94
C GLY A 14 -10.25 -19.53 33.41
N PHE A 15 -9.94 -19.27 33.10
CA PHE A 15 -9.26 -18.66 32.62
C PHE A 15 -8.96 -18.43 31.66
N GLY A 16 -8.96 -18.17 31.27
CA GLY A 16 -8.63 -17.67 30.62
C GLY A 16 -8.05 -17.50 29.57
N ILE A 17 -8.32 -17.16 28.90
CA ILE A 17 -7.93 -17.13 27.83
C ILE A 17 -7.66 -16.04 27.31
N ALA A 18 -7.04 -15.74 27.31
CA ALA A 18 -6.56 -14.77 26.94
C ALA A 18 -6.54 -14.48 25.73
N ALA A 19 -7.18 -14.18 25.33
CA ALA A 19 -7.25 -13.85 24.21
C ALA A 19 -6.31 -13.11 23.67
N ASN A 20 -5.68 -13.23 23.08
CA ASN A 20 -4.82 -12.57 22.56
C ASN A 20 -5.20 -11.72 21.71
N ALA A 21 -5.52 -10.92 21.86
CA ALA A 21 -5.87 -9.99 21.08
C ALA A 21 -4.85 -9.48 20.27
N GLN A 22 -4.38 -10.06 19.38
CA GLN A 22 -3.47 -9.48 18.59
C GLN A 22 -4.12 -8.58 17.67
N THR A 23 -3.82 -7.30 17.51
CA THR A 23 -4.34 -6.43 16.45
C THR A 23 -3.72 -6.86 15.14
N LYS A 24 -4.46 -6.72 14.09
CA LYS A 24 -3.94 -7.03 12.77
C LYS A 24 -3.04 -5.89 12.31
N PRO A 25 -1.90 -6.18 11.73
CA PRO A 25 -1.03 -5.12 11.25
C PRO A 25 -1.71 -4.29 10.18
N ALA A 26 -1.16 -3.13 9.92
CA ALA A 26 -1.63 -2.31 8.82
C ALA A 26 -1.52 -3.10 7.53
N GLU A 27 -2.40 -2.81 6.59
CA GLU A 27 -2.33 -3.50 5.30
C GLU A 27 -2.94 -2.63 4.22
N PHE A 28 -2.31 -2.65 3.06
CA PHE A 28 -2.80 -1.92 1.90
C PHE A 28 -3.91 -2.68 1.22
N LYS A 29 -4.89 -1.94 0.75
CA LYS A 29 -5.80 -2.46 -0.23
C LYS A 29 -5.86 -1.44 -1.35
N PHE A 30 -5.20 -1.71 -2.45
CA PHE A 30 -5.16 -0.80 -3.59
C PHE A 30 -6.36 -1.05 -4.49
N GLU A 31 -6.90 0.03 -5.05
CA GLU A 31 -7.96 -0.11 -6.03
C GLU A 31 -7.39 -0.69 -7.31
N ALA A 32 -6.17 -0.35 -7.64
CA ALA A 32 -5.46 -0.92 -8.76
C ALA A 32 -3.97 -0.81 -8.46
N GLU A 33 -3.20 -1.78 -8.89
CA GLU A 33 -1.75 -1.75 -8.69
C GLU A 33 -1.01 -1.54 -9.99
N THR A 34 -1.73 -1.47 -11.09
CA THR A 34 -1.17 -1.24 -12.40
C THR A 34 -2.01 -0.19 -13.10
N HIS A 35 -1.36 0.74 -13.77
CA HIS A 35 -2.06 1.72 -14.57
C HIS A 35 -1.42 1.83 -15.94
N ASP A 36 -2.25 1.77 -16.97
CA ASP A 36 -1.81 1.90 -18.35
C ASP A 36 -2.22 3.28 -18.83
N PHE A 37 -1.25 4.13 -19.08
CA PHE A 37 -1.51 5.48 -19.54
C PHE A 37 -1.93 5.51 -21.01
N GLY A 38 -1.74 4.40 -21.71
CA GLY A 38 -1.98 4.40 -23.14
C GLY A 38 -0.94 5.20 -23.87
N LYS A 39 -1.33 5.88 -24.92
CA LYS A 39 -0.39 6.69 -25.68
C LYS A 39 -0.28 8.07 -25.04
N ILE A 40 0.92 8.47 -24.76
CA ILE A 40 1.18 9.78 -24.18
C ILE A 40 2.23 10.49 -25.02
N VAL A 41 2.17 11.81 -25.01
CA VAL A 41 3.06 12.62 -25.82
C VAL A 41 4.37 12.84 -25.10
N MET A 42 5.46 12.64 -25.81
CA MET A 42 6.78 12.89 -25.27
C MET A 42 6.88 14.31 -24.75
N GLY A 43 7.59 14.45 -23.66
CA GLY A 43 7.82 15.77 -23.07
C GLY A 43 6.72 16.29 -22.20
N LYS A 44 5.60 15.58 -22.11
CA LYS A 44 4.50 15.98 -21.23
C LYS A 44 4.38 14.99 -20.08
N PRO A 45 4.61 15.43 -18.86
CA PRO A 45 4.45 14.52 -17.71
C PRO A 45 3.01 14.09 -17.58
N VAL A 46 2.82 12.86 -17.13
CA VAL A 46 1.49 12.34 -16.82
C VAL A 46 1.51 11.83 -15.39
N THR A 47 0.38 11.92 -14.73
CA THR A 47 0.28 11.53 -13.32
C THR A 47 -0.93 10.63 -13.12
N TYR A 48 -0.75 9.61 -12.31
CA TYR A 48 -1.86 8.77 -11.92
C TYR A 48 -1.83 8.61 -10.40
N ASP A 49 -3.00 8.68 -9.78
CA ASP A 49 -3.13 8.54 -8.35
C ASP A 49 -3.58 7.13 -8.01
N PHE A 50 -2.70 6.37 -7.39
CA PHE A 50 -3.04 5.04 -6.90
C PHE A 50 -3.69 5.22 -5.54
N LYS A 51 -4.95 4.87 -5.44
CA LYS A 51 -5.69 5.00 -4.18
C LYS A 51 -5.63 3.71 -3.41
N TYR A 52 -5.47 3.82 -2.11
CA TYR A 52 -5.43 2.64 -1.27
C TYR A 52 -6.12 2.94 0.05
N THR A 53 -6.55 1.87 0.71
CA THR A 53 -7.20 1.95 2.00
C THR A 53 -6.40 1.09 2.97
N ASN A 54 -6.29 1.54 4.22
CA ASN A 54 -5.71 0.71 5.25
C ASN A 54 -6.79 -0.23 5.75
N VAL A 55 -6.68 -1.50 5.42
CA VAL A 55 -7.65 -2.49 5.85
C VAL A 55 -7.17 -3.26 7.07
N GLY A 56 -5.99 -2.94 7.60
CA GLY A 56 -5.51 -3.50 8.85
C GLY A 56 -6.01 -2.69 10.01
N GLU A 57 -5.59 -3.05 11.21
CA GLU A 57 -6.05 -2.36 12.41
C GLU A 57 -5.05 -1.34 12.92
N GLU A 58 -3.78 -1.54 12.64
CA GLU A 58 -2.77 -0.59 13.06
C GLU A 58 -2.59 0.51 12.03
N PRO A 59 -2.11 1.68 12.44
CA PRO A 59 -1.91 2.76 11.48
C PRO A 59 -0.92 2.37 10.39
N LEU A 60 -1.23 2.74 9.16
CA LEU A 60 -0.39 2.45 8.02
C LEU A 60 0.53 3.63 7.76
N ILE A 61 1.81 3.37 7.76
CA ILE A 61 2.82 4.40 7.56
C ILE A 61 3.72 4.00 6.42
N ILE A 62 3.78 4.85 5.39
CA ILE A 62 4.71 4.63 4.29
C ILE A 62 6.01 5.34 4.65
N SER A 63 7.10 4.62 4.60
CA SER A 63 8.40 5.18 4.92
C SER A 63 9.19 5.57 3.67
N LYS A 64 8.83 4.99 2.51
CA LYS A 64 9.62 5.21 1.33
C LYS A 64 8.83 4.86 0.10
N ALA A 65 9.04 5.61 -0.97
CA ALA A 65 8.47 5.28 -2.27
C ALA A 65 9.50 5.66 -3.32
N GLU A 66 9.87 4.70 -4.15
CA GLU A 66 10.92 4.93 -5.13
C GLU A 66 10.49 4.46 -6.49
N GLY A 67 10.71 5.31 -7.50
CA GLY A 67 10.51 4.90 -8.88
C GLY A 67 11.70 4.09 -9.39
N SER A 68 11.47 3.27 -10.39
CA SER A 68 12.52 2.45 -10.97
C SER A 68 13.50 3.27 -11.80
N CYS A 69 13.18 4.52 -12.09
CA CYS A 69 14.10 5.44 -12.74
C CYS A 69 13.81 6.85 -12.24
N GLY A 70 14.69 7.78 -12.54
CA GLY A 70 14.44 9.16 -12.18
C GLY A 70 13.29 9.78 -12.95
N CYS A 71 12.79 9.11 -13.96
CA CYS A 71 11.67 9.60 -14.74
C CYS A 71 10.33 9.25 -14.11
N THR A 72 10.32 8.46 -13.08
CA THR A 72 9.10 8.04 -12.39
C THR A 72 9.19 8.55 -10.96
N VAL A 73 8.36 9.53 -10.63
CA VAL A 73 8.46 10.23 -9.36
C VAL A 73 7.20 10.01 -8.54
N PRO A 74 7.29 9.25 -7.46
CA PRO A 74 6.12 9.03 -6.61
C PRO A 74 6.04 10.10 -5.51
N LYS A 75 4.81 10.44 -5.15
CA LYS A 75 4.55 11.28 -3.98
C LYS A 75 3.49 10.59 -3.17
N TYR A 76 3.62 10.68 -1.88
CA TYR A 76 2.68 9.99 -1.01
C TYR A 76 2.48 10.78 0.27
N THR A 77 1.36 10.47 0.93
CA THR A 77 1.06 11.03 2.23
C THR A 77 1.89 10.29 3.26
N ASN A 78 2.64 11.02 4.06
CA ASN A 78 3.46 10.35 5.07
C ASN A 78 2.84 10.42 6.46
N THR A 79 1.61 10.88 6.58
CA THR A 79 0.91 10.81 7.86
C THR A 79 0.31 9.42 8.03
N PRO A 80 0.27 8.91 9.26
CA PRO A 80 -0.30 7.58 9.46
C PRO A 80 -1.78 7.55 9.10
N LEU A 81 -2.19 6.47 8.44
CA LEU A 81 -3.58 6.26 8.09
C LEU A 81 -4.18 5.23 9.03
N LYS A 82 -5.27 5.61 9.65
CA LYS A 82 -5.97 4.69 10.54
C LYS A 82 -6.77 3.69 9.74
N LYS A 83 -7.22 2.64 10.42
CA LYS A 83 -8.04 1.63 9.79
C LYS A 83 -9.19 2.30 9.04
N GLY A 84 -9.38 1.90 7.81
CA GLY A 84 -10.48 2.39 6.99
C GLY A 84 -10.21 3.70 6.27
N GLU A 85 -9.10 4.36 6.58
CA GLU A 85 -8.79 5.62 5.89
C GLU A 85 -8.14 5.35 4.55
N THR A 86 -8.33 6.28 3.64
CA THR A 86 -7.83 6.16 2.28
C THR A 86 -6.69 7.13 2.05
N GLY A 87 -5.67 6.66 1.37
CA GLY A 87 -4.55 7.51 0.98
C GLY A 87 -4.32 7.42 -0.51
N VAL A 88 -3.37 8.20 -0.98
CA VAL A 88 -3.06 8.28 -2.40
C VAL A 88 -1.56 8.28 -2.59
N ILE A 89 -1.10 7.52 -3.58
CA ILE A 89 0.27 7.62 -4.04
C ILE A 89 0.20 8.14 -5.46
N SER A 90 0.67 9.36 -5.65
CA SER A 90 0.65 10.00 -6.97
C SER A 90 1.94 9.69 -7.67
N VAL A 91 1.86 9.11 -8.84
CA VAL A 91 3.04 8.74 -9.61
C VAL A 91 3.07 9.56 -10.88
N THR A 92 4.14 10.34 -11.06
CA THR A 92 4.32 11.16 -12.24
C THR A 92 5.41 10.55 -13.10
N PHE A 93 5.12 10.38 -14.37
CA PHE A 93 6.07 9.85 -15.31
C PHE A 93 6.42 10.93 -16.32
N ASN A 94 7.74 11.16 -16.46
CA ASN A 94 8.26 12.14 -17.42
C ASN A 94 8.80 11.40 -18.61
N ALA A 95 8.07 11.48 -19.72
CA ALA A 95 8.44 10.74 -20.90
C ALA A 95 9.42 11.54 -21.74
N ALA A 96 10.66 11.52 -21.34
CA ALA A 96 11.66 12.33 -22.00
C ALA A 96 12.31 11.66 -23.20
N ALA A 97 12.29 10.36 -23.24
CA ALA A 97 12.97 9.63 -24.29
C ALA A 97 11.98 9.07 -25.29
N GLY A 98 12.36 8.93 -26.44
CA GLY A 98 11.68 8.38 -27.47
C GLY A 98 10.78 8.04 -28.00
N PRO A 99 10.04 7.85 -29.02
CA PRO A 99 8.79 7.08 -28.91
C PRO A 99 9.10 5.62 -28.65
N SER A 100 8.45 5.10 -27.62
CA SER A 100 8.61 3.69 -27.29
C SER A 100 7.63 3.29 -26.20
N ALA A 101 7.42 2.00 -26.08
CA ALA A 101 6.65 1.48 -24.97
C ALA A 101 7.48 1.61 -23.70
N PHE A 102 6.79 1.81 -22.59
CA PHE A 102 7.48 1.89 -21.30
C PHE A 102 6.75 1.07 -20.27
N SER A 103 7.49 0.63 -19.28
CA SER A 103 6.95 -0.10 -18.15
C SER A 103 7.84 0.23 -16.97
N LYS A 104 7.30 0.90 -15.99
CA LYS A 104 8.08 1.34 -14.83
C LYS A 104 7.41 0.88 -13.56
N THR A 105 8.18 0.81 -12.50
CA THR A 105 7.65 0.38 -11.22
C THR A 105 7.91 1.44 -10.17
N VAL A 106 7.07 1.39 -9.13
CA VAL A 106 7.26 2.20 -7.93
C VAL A 106 7.25 1.23 -6.76
N THR A 107 8.31 1.23 -6.00
CA THR A 107 8.43 0.36 -4.84
C THR A 107 8.07 1.14 -3.60
N ILE A 108 7.10 0.65 -2.85
CA ILE A 108 6.59 1.29 -1.64
C ILE A 108 7.02 0.46 -0.45
N THR A 109 7.68 1.10 0.51
CA THR A 109 8.06 0.45 1.75
C THR A 109 7.22 1.03 2.89
N SER A 110 6.70 0.17 3.74
CA SER A 110 5.81 0.60 4.81
C SER A 110 5.87 -0.36 5.97
N ASN A 111 5.06 -0.07 6.99
CA ASN A 111 4.91 -0.97 8.13
C ASN A 111 3.77 -1.96 7.95
N ALA A 112 3.28 -2.12 6.72
CA ALA A 112 2.17 -3.03 6.47
C ALA A 112 2.60 -4.48 6.61
N LYS A 113 1.61 -5.36 6.70
CA LYS A 113 1.88 -6.78 6.73
C LYS A 113 2.71 -7.20 5.52
N THR A 114 2.44 -6.58 4.37
CA THR A 114 3.28 -6.74 3.20
C THR A 114 4.15 -5.49 3.14
N PRO A 115 5.36 -5.53 3.70
CA PRO A 115 6.13 -4.29 3.87
C PRO A 115 6.61 -3.66 2.57
N VAL A 116 6.72 -4.45 1.51
CA VAL A 116 7.15 -3.93 0.22
C VAL A 116 6.07 -4.20 -0.79
N LYS A 117 5.57 -3.14 -1.42
CA LYS A 117 4.54 -3.24 -2.41
C LYS A 117 5.06 -2.60 -3.68
N VAL A 118 4.76 -3.18 -4.82
CA VAL A 118 5.22 -2.65 -6.11
C VAL A 118 4.03 -2.25 -6.94
N LEU A 119 4.04 -1.01 -7.41
CA LEU A 119 3.02 -0.51 -8.31
C LEU A 119 3.63 -0.42 -9.70
N TYR A 120 2.80 -0.54 -10.72
CA TYR A 120 3.26 -0.58 -12.09
C TYR A 120 2.58 0.48 -12.92
N ILE A 121 3.34 1.18 -13.76
CA ILE A 121 2.77 2.04 -14.76
C ILE A 121 3.34 1.61 -16.09
N LYS A 122 2.55 1.77 -17.14
CA LYS A 122 2.99 1.41 -18.47
C LYS A 122 2.27 2.26 -19.49
N GLY A 123 2.70 2.18 -20.69
CA GLY A 123 2.11 2.94 -21.77
C GLY A 123 3.05 3.00 -22.93
N GLU A 124 2.77 3.94 -23.80
CA GLU A 124 3.59 4.13 -24.99
C GLU A 124 3.75 5.61 -25.22
N THR A 125 5.01 6.05 -25.38
CA THR A 125 5.22 7.45 -25.72
C THR A 125 5.18 7.58 -27.24
N VAL A 126 4.60 8.68 -27.69
CA VAL A 126 4.54 8.97 -29.12
C VAL A 126 5.15 10.34 -29.32
N ALA A 127 5.61 10.58 -30.55
CA ALA A 127 6.22 11.84 -30.87
C ALA A 127 5.22 12.96 -30.72
N ALA A 128 5.70 14.11 -30.28
CA ALA A 128 4.86 15.28 -30.20
C ALA A 128 4.42 15.66 -31.61
N SER A 129 3.15 15.98 -31.76
CA SER A 129 2.65 16.40 -33.02
C SER A 129 3.22 17.74 -33.35
N SER A 130 3.77 17.86 -34.47
CA SER A 130 4.31 19.09 -34.77
C SER A 130 3.36 19.96 -35.44
N LYS A 131 2.32 19.76 -35.73
CA LYS A 131 1.55 20.57 -36.38
C LYS A 131 0.84 21.26 -35.90
#